data_0ec98ff084b23f48cf99c40d2e69f0d7
#
_entry.id   0ec98ff084b23f48cf99c40d2e69f0d7
#
_cell.length_a   1.000
_cell.length_b   1.000
_cell.length_c   1.000
_cell.angle_alpha   90.00
_cell.angle_beta   90.00
_cell.angle_gamma   90.00
#
_symmetry.space_group_name_H-M   'P 1'
#
loop_
_entity.id
_entity.type
_entity.pdbx_description
1 polymer ?
#
loop_
_entity_poly.entity_id
_entity_poly.type
_entity_poly.pdbx_seq_one_letter_code
_entity_poly.pdbx_strand_id
1 'polypeptide(L)'
;MRRAWAVAAVAGAVALMSCGGSSTTSKAAWTAKHGAALAALNADLDTARATLSTLQRPDILGSCTQLRDSLLEARKGLPVPDPPADAALRTGFDAVDVGIEDCIQGARGPNIPQLEKSFRTLREADTLMEVATRTIDNWK
;
A
#
# COMPACT_ATOMS: atom_id res chain seq x y z
N MET A 1 70.69 25.09 -9.78
CA MET A 1 69.27 25.12 -10.18
C MET A 1 68.50 24.19 -9.29
N ARG A 2 67.81 24.68 -8.28
CA ARG A 2 66.90 23.91 -7.38
C ARG A 2 65.62 24.62 -7.34
N ARG A 3 64.60 24.02 -7.97
CA ARG A 3 63.23 24.53 -7.92
C ARG A 3 62.55 23.98 -6.67
N ALA A 4 62.18 24.86 -5.75
CA ALA A 4 61.40 24.55 -4.59
C ALA A 4 59.92 24.50 -5.02
N TRP A 5 59.25 23.40 -4.76
CA TRP A 5 57.80 23.25 -4.92
C TRP A 5 57.15 23.56 -3.57
N ALA A 6 56.38 24.62 -3.54
CA ALA A 6 55.53 24.96 -2.39
C ALA A 6 54.27 24.09 -2.43
N VAL A 7 54.12 23.28 -1.40
CA VAL A 7 52.90 22.51 -1.18
C VAL A 7 51.93 23.39 -0.41
N ALA A 8 50.88 23.84 -1.06
CA ALA A 8 49.77 24.54 -0.41
C ALA A 8 48.85 23.53 0.27
N ALA A 9 48.83 23.52 1.59
CA ALA A 9 47.87 22.75 2.39
C ALA A 9 46.52 23.44 2.33
N VAL A 10 45.52 22.85 1.65
CA VAL A 10 44.12 23.26 1.71
C VAL A 10 43.52 22.61 2.93
N ALA A 11 43.31 23.39 3.98
CA ALA A 11 42.50 22.98 5.14
C ALA A 11 41.03 22.98 4.75
N GLY A 12 40.48 21.81 4.45
CA GLY A 12 39.07 21.60 4.23
C GLY A 12 38.34 21.66 5.57
N ALA A 13 37.60 22.72 5.80
CA ALA A 13 36.65 22.80 6.93
C ALA A 13 35.48 21.85 6.65
N VAL A 14 35.46 20.70 7.33
CA VAL A 14 34.28 19.81 7.36
C VAL A 14 33.26 20.47 8.25
N ALA A 15 32.30 21.15 7.67
CA ALA A 15 31.10 21.59 8.36
C ALA A 15 30.26 20.36 8.69
N LEU A 16 30.31 19.89 9.93
CA LEU A 16 29.36 18.95 10.48
C LEU A 16 28.01 19.64 10.58
N MET A 17 27.23 19.57 9.52
CA MET A 17 25.80 19.86 9.59
C MET A 17 25.14 18.73 10.38
N SER A 18 25.01 18.94 11.67
CA SER A 18 24.11 18.19 12.55
C SER A 18 22.68 18.50 12.13
N CYS A 19 22.17 17.80 11.15
CA CYS A 19 20.73 17.76 10.86
C CYS A 19 20.04 16.86 11.87
N GLY A 20 19.84 17.35 13.07
CA GLY A 20 18.84 16.86 14.03
C GLY A 20 17.45 17.31 13.59
N GLY A 21 16.97 16.85 12.43
CA GLY A 21 15.60 16.98 11.98
C GLY A 21 15.02 15.60 11.82
N SER A 22 13.98 15.24 12.58
CA SER A 22 13.11 14.13 12.24
C SER A 22 12.61 14.40 10.81
N SER A 23 13.16 13.71 9.82
CA SER A 23 12.71 13.83 8.42
C SER A 23 11.35 13.16 8.33
N THR A 24 10.29 13.93 8.59
CA THR A 24 8.93 13.51 8.28
C THR A 24 8.88 13.31 6.77
N THR A 25 8.67 12.07 6.35
CA THR A 25 8.50 11.74 4.93
C THR A 25 7.33 12.57 4.40
N SER A 26 7.57 13.36 3.36
CA SER A 26 6.51 14.15 2.74
C SER A 26 5.49 13.25 2.03
N LYS A 27 4.26 13.75 1.84
CA LYS A 27 3.23 13.11 1.01
C LYS A 27 3.78 12.70 -0.37
N ALA A 28 4.47 13.62 -1.05
CA ALA A 28 5.04 13.35 -2.37
C ALA A 28 6.04 12.19 -2.37
N ALA A 29 6.94 12.14 -1.38
CA ALA A 29 7.92 11.07 -1.25
C ALA A 29 7.26 9.73 -0.89
N TRP A 30 6.28 9.73 -0.01
CA TRP A 30 5.52 8.52 0.33
C TRP A 30 4.73 8.00 -0.87
N THR A 31 4.00 8.88 -1.58
CA THR A 31 3.20 8.52 -2.76
C THR A 31 4.09 8.00 -3.90
N ALA A 32 5.25 8.62 -4.14
CA ALA A 32 6.21 8.15 -5.15
C ALA A 32 6.68 6.72 -4.86
N LYS A 33 6.83 6.36 -3.59
CA LYS A 33 7.31 5.04 -3.17
C LYS A 33 6.21 3.98 -3.12
N HIS A 34 5.01 4.34 -2.66
CA HIS A 34 3.95 3.37 -2.30
C HIS A 34 2.67 3.52 -3.13
N GLY A 35 2.51 4.61 -3.89
CA GLY A 35 1.30 4.88 -4.65
C GLY A 35 0.98 3.82 -5.70
N ALA A 36 2.00 3.27 -6.38
CA ALA A 36 1.79 2.21 -7.36
C ALA A 36 1.23 0.92 -6.74
N ALA A 37 1.72 0.54 -5.56
CA ALA A 37 1.22 -0.64 -4.85
C ALA A 37 -0.24 -0.45 -4.39
N LEU A 38 -0.59 0.76 -3.94
CA LEU A 38 -1.96 1.10 -3.56
C LEU A 38 -2.90 1.09 -4.76
N ALA A 39 -2.46 1.61 -5.91
CA ALA A 39 -3.23 1.58 -7.15
C ALA A 39 -3.45 0.14 -7.66
N ALA A 40 -2.43 -0.72 -7.57
CA ALA A 40 -2.54 -2.13 -7.91
C ALA A 40 -3.53 -2.86 -7.00
N LEU A 41 -3.50 -2.60 -5.70
CA LEU A 41 -4.47 -3.16 -4.75
C LEU A 41 -5.91 -2.78 -5.11
N ASN A 42 -6.17 -1.52 -5.43
CA ASN A 42 -7.50 -1.06 -5.81
C ASN A 42 -7.97 -1.74 -7.12
N ALA A 43 -7.11 -1.87 -8.12
CA ALA A 43 -7.43 -2.55 -9.37
C ALA A 43 -7.74 -4.05 -9.16
N ASP A 44 -6.96 -4.73 -8.31
CA ASP A 44 -7.18 -6.14 -7.98
C ASP A 44 -8.44 -6.34 -7.13
N LEU A 45 -8.78 -5.38 -6.27
CA LEU A 45 -10.04 -5.36 -5.51
C LEU A 45 -11.26 -5.29 -6.46
N ASP A 46 -11.21 -4.42 -7.46
CA ASP A 46 -12.24 -4.33 -8.49
C ASP A 46 -12.36 -5.63 -9.28
N THR A 47 -11.23 -6.22 -9.67
CA THR A 47 -11.17 -7.49 -10.40
C THR A 47 -11.77 -8.63 -9.57
N ALA A 48 -11.40 -8.75 -8.30
CA ALA A 48 -11.94 -9.79 -7.42
C ALA A 48 -13.46 -9.65 -7.22
N ARG A 49 -13.96 -8.42 -7.07
CA ARG A 49 -15.41 -8.15 -6.98
C ARG A 49 -16.15 -8.51 -8.26
N ALA A 50 -15.61 -8.14 -9.42
CA ALA A 50 -16.18 -8.50 -10.71
C ALA A 50 -16.23 -10.02 -10.91
N THR A 51 -15.15 -10.72 -10.57
CA THR A 51 -15.05 -12.18 -10.70
C THR A 51 -16.03 -12.89 -9.77
N LEU A 52 -16.16 -12.42 -8.52
CA LEU A 52 -17.14 -12.93 -7.56
C LEU A 52 -18.58 -12.80 -8.07
N SER A 53 -18.88 -11.74 -8.81
CA SER A 53 -20.22 -11.54 -9.39
C SER A 53 -20.59 -12.57 -10.46
N THR A 54 -19.60 -13.19 -11.12
CA THR A 54 -19.80 -14.21 -12.16
C THR A 54 -19.91 -15.64 -11.62
N LEU A 55 -19.49 -15.86 -10.37
CA LEU A 55 -19.41 -17.18 -9.70
C LEU A 55 -18.58 -18.24 -10.46
N GLN A 56 -17.63 -17.81 -11.27
CA GLN A 56 -16.66 -18.66 -11.97
C GLN A 56 -15.51 -19.05 -11.02
N ARG A 57 -15.60 -20.18 -10.33
CA ARG A 57 -14.70 -20.57 -9.23
C ARG A 57 -13.20 -20.56 -9.52
N PRO A 58 -12.69 -21.09 -10.66
CA PRO A 58 -11.26 -21.03 -10.94
C PRO A 58 -10.73 -19.61 -10.97
N ASP A 59 -11.52 -18.70 -11.57
CA ASP A 59 -11.17 -17.30 -11.69
C ASP A 59 -11.27 -16.57 -10.36
N ILE A 60 -12.24 -16.94 -9.51
CA ILE A 60 -12.41 -16.40 -8.14
C ILE A 60 -11.17 -16.70 -7.30
N LEU A 61 -10.72 -17.94 -7.25
CA LEU A 61 -9.55 -18.31 -6.45
C LEU A 61 -8.30 -17.55 -6.92
N GLY A 62 -8.10 -17.44 -8.23
CA GLY A 62 -7.00 -16.70 -8.83
C GLY A 62 -7.04 -15.22 -8.48
N SER A 63 -8.17 -14.55 -8.67
CA SER A 63 -8.32 -13.12 -8.40
C SER A 63 -8.19 -12.78 -6.91
N CYS A 64 -8.72 -13.62 -6.01
CA CYS A 64 -8.57 -13.38 -4.58
C CYS A 64 -7.17 -13.68 -4.06
N THR A 65 -6.44 -14.61 -4.69
CA THR A 65 -5.01 -14.83 -4.39
C THR A 65 -4.18 -13.63 -4.85
N GLN A 66 -4.43 -13.12 -6.05
CA GLN A 66 -3.79 -11.92 -6.56
C GLN A 66 -4.06 -10.70 -5.66
N LEU A 67 -5.31 -10.50 -5.25
CA LEU A 67 -5.69 -9.43 -4.33
C LEU A 67 -4.94 -9.53 -3.00
N ARG A 68 -4.73 -10.73 -2.48
CA ARG A 68 -3.92 -10.95 -1.27
C ARG A 68 -2.48 -10.50 -1.46
N ASP A 69 -1.88 -10.87 -2.59
CA ASP A 69 -0.50 -10.51 -2.88
C ASP A 69 -0.35 -8.97 -3.01
N SER A 70 -1.28 -8.31 -3.66
CA SER A 70 -1.32 -6.85 -3.76
C SER A 70 -1.56 -6.17 -2.40
N LEU A 71 -2.37 -6.75 -1.52
CA LEU A 71 -2.54 -6.26 -0.15
C LEU A 71 -1.23 -6.35 0.66
N LEU A 72 -0.49 -7.44 0.53
CA LEU A 72 0.81 -7.60 1.20
C LEU A 72 1.81 -6.54 0.73
N GLU A 73 1.84 -6.24 -0.57
CA GLU A 73 2.70 -5.16 -1.11
C GLU A 73 2.25 -3.79 -0.61
N ALA A 74 0.95 -3.49 -0.65
CA ALA A 74 0.42 -2.21 -0.19
C ALA A 74 0.68 -1.96 1.31
N ARG A 75 0.62 -3.01 2.13
CA ARG A 75 0.93 -2.94 3.58
C ARG A 75 2.36 -2.49 3.89
N LYS A 76 3.29 -2.64 2.95
CA LYS A 76 4.67 -2.12 3.10
C LYS A 76 4.73 -0.59 3.16
N GLY A 77 3.66 0.09 2.75
CA GLY A 77 3.52 1.54 2.88
C GLY A 77 3.17 2.02 4.29
N LEU A 78 2.85 1.11 5.21
CA LEU A 78 2.57 1.46 6.60
C LEU A 78 3.86 1.52 7.45
N PRO A 79 3.93 2.40 8.45
CA PRO A 79 2.94 3.44 8.74
C PRO A 79 2.98 4.59 7.72
N VAL A 80 1.82 5.20 7.46
CA VAL A 80 1.77 6.47 6.73
C VAL A 80 2.14 7.61 7.68
N PRO A 81 2.98 8.58 7.27
CA PRO A 81 3.39 9.68 8.16
C PRO A 81 2.25 10.59 8.62
N ASP A 82 1.13 10.58 7.91
CA ASP A 82 -0.09 11.31 8.29
C ASP A 82 -1.02 10.40 9.11
N PRO A 83 -1.26 10.67 10.40
CA PRO A 83 -2.04 9.78 11.27
C PRO A 83 -3.48 9.50 10.80
N PRO A 84 -4.25 10.48 10.26
CA PRO A 84 -5.55 10.20 9.67
C PRO A 84 -5.49 9.24 8.47
N ALA A 85 -4.51 9.42 7.58
CA ALA A 85 -4.32 8.54 6.42
C ALA A 85 -3.87 7.14 6.86
N ASP A 86 -2.98 7.02 7.86
CA ASP A 86 -2.55 5.74 8.42
C ASP A 86 -3.73 4.95 9.00
N ALA A 87 -4.57 5.60 9.80
CA ALA A 87 -5.74 4.98 10.40
C ALA A 87 -6.75 4.52 9.32
N ALA A 88 -7.01 5.36 8.32
CA ALA A 88 -7.93 5.03 7.23
C ALA A 88 -7.44 3.85 6.39
N LEU A 89 -6.13 3.82 6.03
CA LEU A 89 -5.55 2.71 5.28
C LEU A 89 -5.58 1.39 6.07
N ARG A 90 -5.25 1.41 7.35
CA ARG A 90 -5.33 0.19 8.18
C ARG A 90 -6.74 -0.36 8.20
N THR A 91 -7.74 0.49 8.41
CA THR A 91 -9.15 0.08 8.40
C THR A 91 -9.55 -0.53 7.05
N GLY A 92 -9.17 0.08 5.93
CA GLY A 92 -9.41 -0.45 4.59
C GLY A 92 -8.70 -1.79 4.36
N PHE A 93 -7.43 -1.89 4.70
CA PHE A 93 -6.64 -3.12 4.54
C PHE A 93 -7.19 -4.29 5.38
N ASP A 94 -7.63 -4.03 6.60
CA ASP A 94 -8.21 -5.06 7.45
C ASP A 94 -9.55 -5.57 6.89
N ALA A 95 -10.37 -4.69 6.32
CA ALA A 95 -11.60 -5.09 5.64
C ALA A 95 -11.34 -5.91 4.36
N VAL A 96 -10.34 -5.53 3.57
CA VAL A 96 -9.90 -6.30 2.39
C VAL A 96 -9.44 -7.70 2.81
N ASP A 97 -8.64 -7.80 3.88
CA ASP A 97 -8.10 -9.07 4.39
C ASP A 97 -9.21 -10.05 4.79
N VAL A 98 -10.22 -9.57 5.51
CA VAL A 98 -11.39 -10.38 5.88
C VAL A 98 -12.14 -10.88 4.64
N GLY A 99 -12.34 -10.02 3.64
CA GLY A 99 -13.00 -10.39 2.39
C GLY A 99 -12.19 -11.41 1.58
N ILE A 100 -10.86 -11.31 1.55
CA ILE A 100 -9.97 -12.26 0.90
C ILE A 100 -10.07 -13.64 1.57
N GLU A 101 -10.04 -13.71 2.88
CA GLU A 101 -10.12 -14.98 3.62
C GLU A 101 -11.41 -15.72 3.28
N ASP A 102 -12.56 -15.06 3.36
CA ASP A 102 -13.85 -15.63 2.98
C ASP A 102 -13.88 -16.05 1.49
N CYS A 103 -13.24 -15.28 0.61
CA CYS A 103 -13.15 -15.57 -0.82
C CYS A 103 -12.37 -16.87 -1.09
N ILE A 104 -11.17 -16.97 -0.54
CA ILE A 104 -10.29 -18.14 -0.76
C ILE A 104 -10.92 -19.40 -0.17
N GLN A 105 -11.49 -19.32 1.02
CA GLN A 105 -12.18 -20.44 1.65
C GLN A 105 -13.41 -20.86 0.86
N GLY A 106 -14.23 -19.91 0.44
CA GLY A 106 -15.44 -20.18 -0.35
C GLY A 106 -15.13 -20.75 -1.73
N ALA A 107 -14.01 -20.36 -2.36
CA ALA A 107 -13.59 -20.86 -3.66
C ALA A 107 -12.96 -22.27 -3.60
N ARG A 108 -12.27 -22.60 -2.52
CA ARG A 108 -11.69 -23.95 -2.29
C ARG A 108 -12.74 -25.01 -1.98
N GLY A 109 -13.77 -24.66 -1.25
CA GLY A 109 -14.94 -25.48 -0.99
C GLY A 109 -16.17 -24.97 -1.78
N PRO A 110 -17.12 -25.82 -2.18
CA PRO A 110 -18.31 -25.36 -2.87
C PRO A 110 -19.26 -24.64 -1.90
N ASN A 111 -18.86 -23.47 -1.41
CA ASN A 111 -19.60 -22.69 -0.41
C ASN A 111 -20.06 -21.35 -0.98
N ILE A 112 -21.21 -21.37 -1.68
CA ILE A 112 -21.80 -20.16 -2.28
C ILE A 112 -22.12 -19.09 -1.23
N PRO A 113 -22.73 -19.41 -0.06
CA PRO A 113 -22.99 -18.40 0.97
C PRO A 113 -21.71 -17.67 1.43
N GLN A 114 -20.58 -18.37 1.50
CA GLN A 114 -19.31 -17.76 1.88
C GLN A 114 -18.75 -16.83 0.79
N LEU A 115 -18.92 -17.19 -0.49
CA LEU A 115 -18.57 -16.32 -1.61
C LEU A 115 -19.45 -15.06 -1.65
N GLU A 116 -20.74 -15.19 -1.38
CA GLU A 116 -21.64 -14.04 -1.27
C GLU A 116 -21.29 -13.12 -0.09
N LYS A 117 -20.90 -13.72 1.05
CA LYS A 117 -20.38 -12.96 2.19
C LYS A 117 -19.12 -12.20 1.81
N SER A 118 -18.15 -12.87 1.18
CA SER A 118 -16.93 -12.25 0.67
C SER A 118 -17.24 -11.07 -0.26
N PHE A 119 -18.16 -11.23 -1.20
CA PHE A 119 -18.55 -10.16 -2.12
C PHE A 119 -19.08 -8.92 -1.39
N ARG A 120 -19.92 -9.11 -0.36
CA ARG A 120 -20.42 -8.00 0.46
C ARG A 120 -19.28 -7.32 1.23
N THR A 121 -18.42 -8.11 1.87
CA THR A 121 -17.28 -7.59 2.63
C THR A 121 -16.29 -6.82 1.73
N LEU A 122 -15.99 -7.33 0.54
CA LEU A 122 -15.12 -6.61 -0.40
C LEU A 122 -15.74 -5.34 -0.97
N ARG A 123 -17.08 -5.26 -1.08
CA ARG A 123 -17.77 -4.01 -1.40
C ARG A 123 -17.64 -2.95 -0.30
N GLU A 124 -17.75 -3.38 0.95
CA GLU A 124 -17.55 -2.48 2.10
C GLU A 124 -16.09 -2.03 2.17
N ALA A 125 -15.15 -2.96 1.94
CA ALA A 125 -13.73 -2.67 1.88
C ALA A 125 -13.38 -1.64 0.78
N ASP A 126 -13.99 -1.74 -0.40
CA ASP A 126 -13.86 -0.78 -1.48
C ASP A 126 -14.24 0.64 -1.04
N THR A 127 -15.38 0.79 -0.37
CA THR A 127 -15.80 2.08 0.19
C THR A 127 -14.79 2.62 1.22
N LEU A 128 -14.23 1.76 2.08
CA LEU A 128 -13.21 2.16 3.04
C LEU A 128 -11.89 2.54 2.35
N MET A 129 -11.52 1.85 1.27
CA MET A 129 -10.34 2.20 0.46
C MET A 129 -10.51 3.53 -0.27
N GLU A 130 -11.73 3.84 -0.76
CA GLU A 130 -12.03 5.19 -1.30
C GLU A 130 -11.87 6.28 -0.24
N VAL A 131 -12.34 6.04 0.99
CA VAL A 131 -12.14 6.98 2.12
C VAL A 131 -10.65 7.15 2.40
N ALA A 132 -9.89 6.08 2.43
CA ALA A 132 -8.44 6.13 2.66
C ALA A 132 -7.73 6.92 1.56
N THR A 133 -8.06 6.69 0.30
CA THR A 133 -7.49 7.42 -0.84
C THR A 133 -7.76 8.91 -0.73
N ARG A 134 -9.02 9.30 -0.47
CA ARG A 134 -9.39 10.71 -0.25
C ARG A 134 -8.67 11.34 0.93
N THR A 135 -8.43 10.56 2.00
CA THR A 135 -7.70 11.06 3.18
C THR A 135 -6.24 11.32 2.84
N ILE A 136 -5.61 10.43 2.05
CA ILE A 136 -4.25 10.64 1.52
C ILE A 136 -4.20 11.88 0.61
N ASP A 137 -5.18 12.06 -0.25
CA ASP A 137 -5.25 13.22 -1.16
C ASP A 137 -5.35 14.55 -0.39
N ASN A 138 -6.00 14.53 0.76
CA ASN A 138 -6.14 15.69 1.65
C ASN A 138 -4.98 15.85 2.66
N TRP A 139 -4.05 14.94 2.71
CA TRP A 139 -2.84 15.05 3.54
C TRP A 139 -2.02 16.27 3.12
N LYS A 140 -1.75 17.18 4.07
CA LYS A 140 -1.08 18.48 3.84
C LYS A 140 0.42 18.40 4.13
#